data_c3e7cc86da8d420d7eedadac507498b0
#
_entry.id   c3e7cc86da8d420d7eedadac507498b0
#
_cell.length_a   1.000
_cell.length_b   1.000
_cell.length_c   1.000
_cell.angle_alpha   90.00
_cell.angle_beta   90.00
_cell.angle_gamma   90.00
#
_symmetry.space_group_name_H-M   'P 1'
#
loop_
_entity.id
_entity.type
_entity.pdbx_description
1 polymer ?
#
loop_
_entity_poly.entity_id
_entity_poly.type
_entity_poly.pdbx_seq_one_letter_code
_entity_poly.pdbx_strand_id
1 'polypeptide(L)'
;TFPKDFWEQAKFLFIAPTTFDESVAAKKWNDESAKVLTSYQEAVTALASFDANIAKSTLEEVTTRLGISTGKILQPLRLSITGAGMGPDLMMIMEIIGKDEVVRRLNYALKTIRVKVG
;
A
#
# COMPACT_ATOMS: atom_id res chain seq x y z
N THR A 1 -15.95 10.67 -13.85
CA THR A 1 -16.24 11.78 -12.93
C THR A 1 -16.30 11.23 -11.52
N PHE A 2 -15.49 11.75 -10.65
CA PHE A 2 -15.45 11.30 -9.26
C PHE A 2 -16.54 12.01 -8.45
N PRO A 3 -17.16 11.33 -7.46
CA PRO A 3 -18.12 11.97 -6.57
C PRO A 3 -17.48 13.12 -5.80
N LYS A 4 -18.28 14.09 -5.40
CA LYS A 4 -17.80 15.24 -4.64
C LYS A 4 -17.10 14.82 -3.35
N ASP A 5 -17.66 13.82 -2.65
CA ASP A 5 -17.08 13.29 -1.42
C ASP A 5 -15.69 12.67 -1.65
N PHE A 6 -15.46 12.15 -2.84
CA PHE A 6 -14.15 11.59 -3.20
C PHE A 6 -13.06 12.65 -3.13
N TRP A 7 -13.33 13.87 -3.63
CA TRP A 7 -12.33 14.94 -3.64
C TRP A 7 -12.00 15.44 -2.23
N GLU A 8 -12.98 15.49 -1.34
CA GLU A 8 -12.73 15.85 0.05
C GLU A 8 -11.84 14.81 0.74
N GLN A 9 -12.07 13.53 0.47
CA GLN A 9 -11.24 12.46 0.98
C GLN A 9 -9.89 12.43 0.26
N ALA A 10 -9.87 12.77 -1.02
CA ALA A 10 -8.68 12.73 -1.85
C ALA A 10 -7.61 13.76 -1.44
N LYS A 11 -7.99 14.82 -0.72
CA LYS A 11 -7.01 15.77 -0.18
C LYS A 11 -5.92 15.08 0.61
N PHE A 12 -6.29 14.04 1.34
CA PHE A 12 -5.35 13.27 2.15
C PHE A 12 -4.45 12.39 1.30
N LEU A 13 -4.83 12.10 0.06
CA LEU A 13 -4.06 11.25 -0.82
C LEU A 13 -2.78 11.93 -1.33
N PHE A 14 -2.82 13.25 -1.45
CA PHE A 14 -1.67 14.02 -1.93
C PHE A 14 -0.68 14.35 -0.83
N ILE A 15 -1.03 14.02 0.42
CA ILE A 15 -0.15 14.19 1.57
C ILE A 15 0.23 12.80 2.05
N ALA A 16 1.53 12.47 1.94
CA ALA A 16 2.00 11.17 2.41
C ALA A 16 1.78 11.03 3.92
N PRO A 17 1.35 9.86 4.40
CA PRO A 17 1.13 9.67 5.83
C PRO A 17 2.45 9.77 6.59
N THR A 18 2.44 10.51 7.69
CA THR A 18 3.58 10.59 8.61
C THR A 18 3.33 9.75 9.85
N THR A 19 2.06 9.38 10.08
CA THR A 19 1.66 8.50 11.17
C THR A 19 0.80 7.38 10.60
N PHE A 20 0.77 6.25 11.29
CA PHE A 20 0.05 5.06 10.85
C PHE A 20 -0.88 4.61 11.97
N ASP A 21 -2.03 4.02 11.59
CA ASP A 21 -2.97 3.47 12.54
C ASP A 21 -2.30 2.33 13.33
N GLU A 22 -2.04 2.58 14.60
CA GLU A 22 -1.30 1.63 15.46
C GLU A 22 -2.05 0.32 15.64
N SER A 23 -3.38 0.34 15.70
CA SER A 23 -4.15 -0.88 15.89
C SER A 23 -4.09 -1.77 14.65
N VAL A 24 -4.12 -1.18 13.47
CA VAL A 24 -3.97 -1.93 12.22
C VAL A 24 -2.53 -2.46 12.09
N ALA A 25 -1.55 -1.62 12.39
CA ALA A 25 -0.14 -2.03 12.34
C ALA A 25 0.12 -3.20 13.29
N ALA A 26 -0.41 -3.15 14.51
CA ALA A 26 -0.23 -4.20 15.49
C ALA A 26 -0.83 -5.54 15.05
N LYS A 27 -1.95 -5.49 14.32
CA LYS A 27 -2.66 -6.71 13.89
C LYS A 27 -2.18 -7.25 12.56
N LYS A 28 -1.80 -6.38 11.63
CA LYS A 28 -1.58 -6.75 10.23
C LYS A 28 -0.14 -6.57 9.76
N TRP A 29 0.64 -5.74 10.41
CA TRP A 29 2.03 -5.52 10.03
C TRP A 29 2.93 -6.53 10.74
N ASN A 30 3.54 -7.42 9.98
CA ASN A 30 4.43 -8.46 10.50
C ASN A 30 5.57 -8.69 9.51
N ASP A 31 6.48 -9.60 9.84
CA ASP A 31 7.62 -9.93 8.97
C ASP A 31 7.18 -10.37 7.58
N GLU A 32 6.10 -11.15 7.52
CA GLU A 32 5.55 -11.64 6.26
C GLU A 32 5.05 -10.48 5.39
N SER A 33 4.25 -9.56 5.98
CA SER A 33 3.75 -8.40 5.22
C SER A 33 4.89 -7.48 4.80
N ALA A 34 5.87 -7.24 5.65
CA ALA A 34 7.03 -6.42 5.31
C ALA A 34 7.81 -7.02 4.14
N LYS A 35 8.00 -8.33 4.15
CA LYS A 35 8.69 -9.05 3.08
C LYS A 35 7.94 -8.94 1.75
N VAL A 36 6.62 -9.15 1.78
CA VAL A 36 5.79 -9.04 0.58
C VAL A 36 5.80 -7.60 0.04
N LEU A 37 5.67 -6.61 0.92
CA LEU A 37 5.66 -5.21 0.50
C LEU A 37 7.01 -4.77 -0.07
N THR A 38 8.12 -5.29 0.46
CA THR A 38 9.45 -5.04 -0.11
C THR A 38 9.54 -5.60 -1.53
N SER A 39 9.09 -6.83 -1.73
CA SER A 39 9.06 -7.45 -3.06
C SER A 39 8.12 -6.71 -4.01
N TYR A 40 6.98 -6.28 -3.50
CA TYR A 40 6.02 -5.49 -4.27
C TYR A 40 6.61 -4.14 -4.69
N GLN A 41 7.29 -3.46 -3.78
CA GLN A 41 7.97 -2.20 -4.07
C GLN A 41 8.98 -2.36 -5.21
N GLU A 42 9.78 -3.42 -5.17
CA GLU A 42 10.75 -3.71 -6.22
C GLU A 42 10.05 -3.97 -7.55
N ALA A 43 8.96 -4.75 -7.54
CA ALA A 43 8.20 -5.06 -8.75
C ALA A 43 7.58 -3.79 -9.35
N VAL A 44 6.99 -2.94 -8.52
CA VAL A 44 6.39 -1.67 -8.97
C VAL A 44 7.45 -0.74 -9.57
N THR A 45 8.61 -0.66 -8.93
CA THR A 45 9.71 0.17 -9.42
C THR A 45 10.13 -0.23 -10.84
N ALA A 46 10.04 -1.51 -11.16
CA ALA A 46 10.45 -2.04 -12.46
C ALA A 46 9.37 -1.87 -13.55
N LEU A 47 8.15 -1.43 -13.20
CA LEU A 47 7.06 -1.32 -14.16
C LEU A 47 7.28 -0.15 -15.13
N ALA A 48 6.99 -0.40 -16.42
CA ALA A 48 7.05 0.64 -17.45
C ALA A 48 5.80 1.54 -17.43
N SER A 49 4.65 1.00 -16.97
CA SER A 49 3.41 1.74 -16.83
C SER A 49 2.72 1.32 -15.54
N PHE A 50 1.80 2.16 -15.06
CA PHE A 50 1.17 1.93 -13.77
C PHE A 50 -0.26 2.45 -13.77
N ASP A 51 -1.22 1.58 -13.48
CA ASP A 51 -2.62 1.91 -13.27
C ASP A 51 -3.20 0.95 -12.23
N ALA A 52 -4.49 1.10 -11.91
CA ALA A 52 -5.14 0.28 -10.90
C ALA A 52 -5.07 -1.21 -11.22
N ASN A 53 -5.27 -1.58 -12.48
CA ASN A 53 -5.24 -2.98 -12.91
C ASN A 53 -3.84 -3.57 -12.80
N ILE A 54 -2.82 -2.81 -13.22
CA ILE A 54 -1.43 -3.23 -13.15
C ILE A 54 -0.99 -3.33 -11.68
N ALA A 55 -1.39 -2.37 -10.85
CA ALA A 55 -1.10 -2.40 -9.42
C ALA A 55 -1.63 -3.69 -8.78
N LYS A 56 -2.87 -4.04 -9.11
CA LYS A 56 -3.50 -5.25 -8.57
C LYS A 56 -2.84 -6.53 -9.08
N SER A 57 -2.62 -6.63 -10.38
CA SER A 57 -2.03 -7.86 -10.96
C SER A 57 -0.60 -8.06 -10.48
N THR A 58 0.16 -6.98 -10.30
CA THR A 58 1.52 -7.05 -9.78
C THR A 58 1.52 -7.56 -8.33
N LEU A 59 0.58 -7.10 -7.52
CA LEU A 59 0.43 -7.58 -6.14
C LEU A 59 0.08 -9.07 -6.11
N GLU A 60 -0.87 -9.49 -6.93
CA GLU A 60 -1.28 -10.89 -7.02
C GLU A 60 -0.12 -11.78 -7.46
N GLU A 61 0.68 -11.32 -8.41
CA GLU A 61 1.86 -12.05 -8.87
C GLU A 61 2.88 -12.23 -7.75
N VAL A 62 3.18 -11.16 -7.01
CA VAL A 62 4.14 -11.19 -5.90
C VAL A 62 3.64 -12.11 -4.79
N THR A 63 2.38 -11.99 -4.40
CA THR A 63 1.81 -12.82 -3.32
C THR A 63 1.76 -14.29 -3.71
N THR A 64 1.41 -14.58 -4.96
CA THR A 64 1.39 -15.96 -5.47
C THR A 64 2.79 -16.56 -5.45
N ARG A 65 3.79 -15.81 -5.92
CA ARG A 65 5.18 -16.25 -5.93
C ARG A 65 5.69 -16.57 -4.53
N LEU A 66 5.28 -15.78 -3.54
CA LEU A 66 5.72 -15.96 -2.16
C LEU A 66 4.82 -16.91 -1.35
N GLY A 67 3.74 -17.42 -1.95
CA GLY A 67 2.84 -18.37 -1.30
C GLY A 67 1.97 -17.73 -0.22
N ILE A 68 1.68 -16.44 -0.34
CA ILE A 68 0.93 -15.68 0.65
C ILE A 68 -0.39 -15.20 0.05
N SER A 69 -1.47 -15.18 0.83
CA SER A 69 -2.76 -14.70 0.36
C SER A 69 -2.73 -13.19 0.13
N THR A 70 -3.20 -12.74 -1.03
CA THR A 70 -3.31 -11.31 -1.35
C THR A 70 -4.15 -10.57 -0.31
N GLY A 71 -5.22 -11.19 0.18
CA GLY A 71 -6.10 -10.59 1.19
C GLY A 71 -5.39 -10.22 2.49
N LYS A 72 -4.32 -10.95 2.84
CA LYS A 72 -3.53 -10.64 4.03
C LYS A 72 -2.66 -9.40 3.86
N ILE A 73 -2.39 -9.00 2.63
CA ILE A 73 -1.47 -7.91 2.33
C ILE A 73 -2.20 -6.59 2.05
N LEU A 74 -3.49 -6.65 1.73
CA LEU A 74 -4.25 -5.44 1.38
C LEU A 74 -4.26 -4.38 2.48
N GLN A 75 -4.46 -4.77 3.73
CA GLN A 75 -4.45 -3.80 4.83
C GLN A 75 -3.07 -3.23 5.13
N PRO A 76 -1.99 -4.04 5.20
CA PRO A 76 -0.64 -3.49 5.31
C PRO A 76 -0.28 -2.55 4.16
N LEU A 77 -0.68 -2.89 2.93
CA LEU A 77 -0.44 -2.03 1.78
C LEU A 77 -1.21 -0.71 1.93
N ARG A 78 -2.50 -0.77 2.28
CA ARG A 78 -3.31 0.43 2.50
C ARG A 78 -2.71 1.30 3.60
N LEU A 79 -2.26 0.68 4.69
CA LEU A 79 -1.62 1.38 5.79
C LEU A 79 -0.39 2.15 5.30
N SER A 80 0.42 1.52 4.45
CA SER A 80 1.62 2.15 3.88
C SER A 80 1.27 3.36 3.01
N ILE A 81 0.18 3.27 2.24
CA ILE A 81 -0.19 4.29 1.26
C ILE A 81 -0.99 5.43 1.89
N THR A 82 -1.92 5.11 2.80
CA THR A 82 -2.86 6.10 3.37
C THR A 82 -2.69 6.33 4.86
N GLY A 83 -1.98 5.48 5.56
CA GLY A 83 -1.84 5.55 7.01
C GLY A 83 -3.02 4.95 7.78
N ALA A 84 -4.05 4.47 7.08
CA ALA A 84 -5.27 3.93 7.68
C ALA A 84 -5.55 2.52 7.17
N GLY A 85 -6.39 1.78 7.89
CA GLY A 85 -6.78 0.42 7.53
C GLY A 85 -8.02 0.32 6.65
N MET A 86 -8.72 1.42 6.45
CA MET A 86 -9.96 1.47 5.68
C MET A 86 -10.02 2.75 4.84
N GLY A 87 -10.79 2.71 3.77
CA GLY A 87 -10.96 3.87 2.90
C GLY A 87 -11.45 3.47 1.50
N PRO A 88 -11.38 4.41 0.54
CA PRO A 88 -11.75 4.14 -0.85
C PRO A 88 -10.89 3.06 -1.49
N ASP A 89 -11.24 2.65 -2.70
CA ASP A 89 -10.51 1.63 -3.45
C ASP A 89 -9.00 1.93 -3.48
N LEU A 90 -8.22 1.05 -2.88
CA LEU A 90 -6.78 1.23 -2.74
C LEU A 90 -6.06 1.30 -4.10
N MET A 91 -6.46 0.44 -5.04
CA MET A 91 -5.79 0.40 -6.35
C MET A 91 -6.03 1.69 -7.13
N MET A 92 -7.22 2.27 -7.00
CA MET A 92 -7.55 3.56 -7.59
C MET A 92 -6.73 4.69 -6.96
N ILE A 93 -6.57 4.66 -5.63
CA ILE A 93 -5.74 5.63 -4.92
C ILE A 93 -4.31 5.56 -5.45
N MET A 94 -3.76 4.37 -5.59
CA MET A 94 -2.40 4.16 -6.05
C MET A 94 -2.22 4.68 -7.49
N GLU A 95 -3.21 4.46 -8.35
CA GLU A 95 -3.19 4.99 -9.71
C GLU A 95 -3.15 6.52 -9.70
N ILE A 96 -3.96 7.15 -8.85
CA ILE A 96 -4.05 8.62 -8.78
C ILE A 96 -2.74 9.25 -8.32
N ILE A 97 -2.11 8.70 -7.28
CA ILE A 97 -0.86 9.25 -6.76
C ILE A 97 0.35 8.88 -7.62
N GLY A 98 0.26 7.80 -8.40
CA GLY A 98 1.29 7.38 -9.32
C GLY A 98 2.35 6.47 -8.74
N LYS A 99 3.08 5.82 -9.63
CA LYS A 99 4.09 4.82 -9.30
C LYS A 99 5.17 5.36 -8.33
N ASP A 100 5.74 6.50 -8.64
CA ASP A 100 6.84 7.06 -7.86
C ASP A 100 6.42 7.37 -6.43
N GLU A 101 5.22 7.91 -6.26
CA GLU A 101 4.68 8.20 -4.94
C GLU A 101 4.35 6.92 -4.17
N VAL A 102 3.82 5.90 -4.85
CA VAL A 102 3.57 4.59 -4.24
C VAL A 102 4.88 4.01 -3.69
N VAL A 103 5.93 4.02 -4.49
CA VAL A 103 7.24 3.50 -4.09
C VAL A 103 7.79 4.29 -2.89
N ARG A 104 7.68 5.60 -2.93
CA ARG A 104 8.15 6.47 -1.85
C ARG A 104 7.43 6.20 -0.54
N ARG A 105 6.10 6.04 -0.59
CA ARG A 105 5.29 5.76 0.60
C ARG A 105 5.57 4.37 1.17
N LEU A 106 5.77 3.38 0.30
CA LEU A 106 6.16 2.04 0.73
C LEU A 106 7.52 2.06 1.42
N ASN A 107 8.47 2.76 0.86
CA ASN A 107 9.80 2.89 1.45
C ASN A 107 9.74 3.53 2.84
N TYR A 108 8.97 4.60 2.97
CA TYR A 108 8.81 5.29 4.26
C TYR A 108 8.15 4.37 5.30
N ALA A 109 7.08 3.67 4.91
CA ALA A 109 6.38 2.75 5.81
C ALA A 109 7.29 1.60 6.27
N LEU A 110 8.04 1.03 5.34
CA LEU A 110 8.96 -0.07 5.66
C LEU A 110 10.06 0.34 6.62
N LYS A 111 10.45 1.61 6.60
CA LYS A 111 11.44 2.16 7.54
C LYS A 111 10.83 2.57 8.87
N THR A 112 9.58 3.02 8.86
CA THR A 112 8.93 3.64 10.01
C THR A 112 8.13 2.65 10.84
N ILE A 113 7.34 1.78 10.18
CA ILE A 113 6.54 0.79 10.88
C ILE A 113 7.43 -0.39 11.22
N ARG A 114 7.64 -0.60 12.51
CA ARG A 114 8.47 -1.70 12.97
C ARG A 114 7.59 -2.89 13.35
N VAL A 115 8.06 -4.08 12.98
CA VAL A 115 7.44 -5.32 13.44
C VAL A 115 7.67 -5.40 14.94
N LYS A 116 6.58 -5.60 15.69
CA LYS A 116 6.70 -5.85 17.12
C LYS A 116 7.24 -7.26 17.31
N VAL A 117 8.47 -7.35 17.75
CA VAL A 117 9.05 -8.61 18.20
C VAL A 117 8.49 -8.81 19.61
N GLY A 118 7.48 -9.62 19.70
CA GLY A 118 6.83 -9.86 20.97
C GLY A 118 7.26 -11.13 21.61
#